data_5f5e9e2206c22684fc9e1e560ebfc43a
#
_entry.id   5f5e9e2206c22684fc9e1e560ebfc43a
#
_cell.length_a   1.000
_cell.length_b   1.000
_cell.length_c   1.000
_cell.angle_alpha   90.00
_cell.angle_beta   90.00
_cell.angle_gamma   90.00
#
_symmetry.space_group_name_H-M   'P 1'
#
loop_
_entity.id
_entity.type
_entity.pdbx_description
1 polymer ?
#
loop_
_entity_poly.entity_id
_entity_poly.type
_entity_poly.pdbx_seq_one_letter_code
_entity_poly.pdbx_strand_id
1 'polypeptide(L)'
;MNTVPARNNGEKASARTVVLCADDYALHPLVDEAVEQLTLQGRLSATSCMTTSPHWRQAARRLPALRPRLSLGLHFNLTEGHGLQPAAGIGAVIARAYAGALGGAAMRDAWRRQLDAFEDALGMAPD
;
A
#
# COMPACT_ATOMS: atom_id res chain seq x y z
N MET A 1 18.91 51.65 32.53
CA MET A 1 19.34 50.36 31.97
C MET A 1 18.23 49.35 32.28
N ASN A 2 17.36 49.11 31.30
CA ASN A 2 16.25 48.14 31.43
C ASN A 2 16.67 46.87 30.76
N THR A 3 16.96 45.84 31.54
CA THR A 3 17.20 44.49 31.02
C THR A 3 15.87 43.81 30.83
N VAL A 4 15.52 43.54 29.56
CA VAL A 4 14.38 42.73 29.15
C VAL A 4 14.74 41.26 29.46
N PRO A 5 13.91 40.51 30.21
CA PRO A 5 14.18 39.09 30.44
C PRO A 5 13.92 38.31 29.14
N ALA A 6 14.89 37.47 28.74
CA ALA A 6 14.79 36.53 27.68
C ALA A 6 13.66 35.54 27.95
N ARG A 7 12.64 35.51 27.10
CA ARG A 7 11.62 34.46 27.11
C ARG A 7 12.22 33.16 26.60
N ASN A 8 12.53 32.28 27.54
CA ASN A 8 12.89 30.89 27.25
C ASN A 8 11.60 30.11 27.02
N ASN A 9 11.06 30.18 25.78
CA ASN A 9 10.00 29.29 25.34
C ASN A 9 10.63 27.98 24.88
N GLY A 10 10.94 27.12 25.83
CA GLY A 10 11.25 25.72 25.59
C GLY A 10 9.99 24.91 25.25
N GLU A 11 9.21 25.31 24.25
CA GLU A 11 8.25 24.43 23.64
C GLU A 11 9.03 23.32 22.92
N LYS A 12 9.09 22.15 23.55
CA LYS A 12 9.48 20.93 22.85
C LYS A 12 8.49 20.76 21.72
N ALA A 13 8.93 21.04 20.49
CA ALA A 13 8.15 20.74 19.31
C ALA A 13 7.74 19.27 19.40
N SER A 14 6.42 19.04 19.52
CA SER A 14 5.87 17.68 19.54
C SER A 14 6.24 17.03 18.21
N ALA A 15 7.10 16.02 18.24
CA ALA A 15 7.44 15.26 17.05
C ALA A 15 6.18 14.60 16.52
N ARG A 16 5.85 14.87 15.26
CA ARG A 16 4.74 14.20 14.57
C ARG A 16 5.29 12.97 13.86
N THR A 17 4.66 11.84 14.09
CA THR A 17 4.95 10.62 13.34
C THR A 17 4.19 10.66 12.03
N VAL A 18 4.88 10.44 10.92
CA VAL A 18 4.32 10.38 9.57
C VAL A 18 4.58 8.98 9.02
N VAL A 19 3.54 8.35 8.49
CA VAL A 19 3.67 7.12 7.69
C VAL A 19 3.88 7.53 6.24
N LEU A 20 4.99 7.08 5.66
CA LEU A 20 5.27 7.23 4.23
C LEU A 20 5.08 5.88 3.57
N CYS A 21 4.04 5.78 2.74
CA CYS A 21 3.66 4.57 2.02
C CYS A 21 4.05 4.67 0.55
N ALA A 22 4.63 3.62 0.01
CA ALA A 22 4.75 3.42 -1.43
C ALA A 22 3.67 2.46 -1.89
N ASP A 23 2.91 2.84 -2.92
CA ASP A 23 1.88 1.99 -3.52
C ASP A 23 2.47 1.06 -4.58
N ASP A 24 1.67 0.09 -5.03
CA ASP A 24 1.91 -0.75 -6.20
C ASP A 24 3.10 -1.73 -6.08
N TYR A 25 3.48 -2.18 -4.87
CA TYR A 25 4.45 -3.27 -4.75
C TYR A 25 3.94 -4.53 -5.47
N ALA A 26 4.79 -5.19 -6.20
CA ALA A 26 4.51 -6.28 -7.13
C ALA A 26 3.89 -5.88 -8.49
N LEU A 27 3.72 -4.58 -8.77
CA LEU A 27 3.32 -4.14 -10.11
C LEU A 27 4.38 -4.48 -11.16
N HIS A 28 5.64 -4.20 -10.83
CA HIS A 28 6.79 -4.44 -11.70
C HIS A 28 8.07 -4.64 -10.87
N PRO A 29 9.01 -5.52 -11.27
CA PRO A 29 10.23 -5.78 -10.52
C PRO A 29 11.06 -4.54 -10.16
N LEU A 30 11.10 -3.52 -11.02
CA LEU A 30 11.80 -2.26 -10.72
C LEU A 30 11.10 -1.42 -9.63
N VAL A 31 9.76 -1.51 -9.53
CA VAL A 31 9.03 -0.89 -8.44
C VAL A 31 9.36 -1.58 -7.12
N ASP A 32 9.38 -2.90 -7.13
CA ASP A 32 9.74 -3.70 -5.95
C ASP A 32 11.14 -3.34 -5.46
N GLU A 33 12.12 -3.32 -6.38
CA GLU A 33 13.50 -2.98 -6.05
C GLU A 33 13.61 -1.58 -5.43
N ALA A 34 12.91 -0.60 -5.98
CA ALA A 34 12.90 0.76 -5.45
C ALA A 34 12.29 0.82 -4.04
N VAL A 35 11.16 0.15 -3.81
CA VAL A 35 10.51 0.05 -2.50
C VAL A 35 11.45 -0.61 -1.47
N GLU A 36 12.09 -1.71 -1.85
CA GLU A 36 13.02 -2.44 -0.99
C GLU A 36 14.22 -1.57 -0.61
N GLN A 37 14.85 -0.90 -1.58
CA GLN A 37 15.96 0.00 -1.34
C GLN A 37 15.59 1.17 -0.42
N LEU A 38 14.45 1.83 -0.68
CA LEU A 38 13.98 2.94 0.16
C LEU A 38 13.63 2.48 1.58
N THR A 39 13.09 1.28 1.74
CA THR A 39 12.81 0.67 3.04
C THR A 39 14.12 0.42 3.81
N LEU A 40 15.12 -0.17 3.16
CA LEU A 40 16.42 -0.44 3.78
C LEU A 40 17.15 0.85 4.20
N GLN A 41 16.93 1.95 3.46
CA GLN A 41 17.44 3.27 3.79
C GLN A 41 16.62 3.99 4.87
N GLY A 42 15.53 3.38 5.38
CA GLY A 42 14.64 3.99 6.37
C GLY A 42 13.82 5.17 5.82
N ARG A 43 13.57 5.20 4.51
CA ARG A 43 12.82 6.24 3.83
C ARG A 43 11.34 5.92 3.67
N LEU A 44 10.96 4.64 3.76
CA LEU A 44 9.58 4.16 3.73
C LEU A 44 9.26 3.42 5.02
N SER A 45 8.01 3.53 5.46
CA SER A 45 7.47 2.85 6.62
C SER A 45 6.29 1.92 6.28
N ALA A 46 5.74 2.04 5.07
CA ALA A 46 4.64 1.19 4.59
C ALA A 46 4.73 0.99 3.06
N THR A 47 4.12 -0.08 2.59
CA THR A 47 3.82 -0.30 1.17
C THR A 47 2.49 -1.01 1.00
N SER A 48 1.78 -0.75 -0.11
CA SER A 48 0.59 -1.49 -0.50
C SER A 48 0.91 -2.44 -1.65
N CYS A 49 0.38 -3.67 -1.57
CA CYS A 49 0.76 -4.79 -2.42
C CYS A 49 -0.32 -5.13 -3.45
N MET A 50 0.07 -5.23 -4.72
CA MET A 50 -0.78 -5.59 -5.86
C MET A 50 -0.91 -7.12 -5.98
N THR A 51 -1.82 -7.72 -5.23
CA THR A 51 -2.01 -9.18 -5.21
C THR A 51 -2.58 -9.75 -6.51
N THR A 52 -3.14 -8.90 -7.37
CA THR A 52 -3.62 -9.26 -8.71
C THR A 52 -2.51 -9.35 -9.74
N SER A 53 -1.31 -8.88 -9.44
CA SER A 53 -0.18 -8.93 -10.34
C SER A 53 0.30 -10.38 -10.60
N PRO A 54 0.69 -10.73 -11.83
CA PRO A 54 1.33 -12.02 -12.12
C PRO A 54 2.65 -12.19 -11.37
N HIS A 55 3.29 -11.10 -10.95
CA HIS A 55 4.54 -11.12 -10.18
C HIS A 55 4.34 -11.29 -8.67
N TRP A 56 3.09 -11.21 -8.17
CA TRP A 56 2.79 -11.19 -6.74
C TRP A 56 3.48 -12.31 -5.95
N ARG A 57 3.30 -13.56 -6.36
CA ARG A 57 3.86 -14.71 -5.63
C ARG A 57 5.38 -14.68 -5.52
N GLN A 58 6.06 -14.13 -6.52
CA GLN A 58 7.52 -13.97 -6.51
C GLN A 58 7.93 -12.80 -5.62
N ALA A 59 7.27 -11.66 -5.75
CA ALA A 59 7.54 -10.45 -4.98
C ALA A 59 7.29 -10.68 -3.48
N ALA A 60 6.18 -11.34 -3.13
CA ALA A 60 5.81 -11.63 -1.75
C ALA A 60 6.88 -12.40 -0.95
N ARG A 61 7.69 -13.24 -1.60
CA ARG A 61 8.76 -13.99 -0.93
C ARG A 61 9.85 -13.11 -0.30
N ARG A 62 9.96 -11.86 -0.75
CA ARG A 62 10.98 -10.92 -0.26
C ARG A 62 10.47 -10.07 0.90
N LEU A 63 9.16 -9.91 1.04
CA LEU A 63 8.53 -9.05 2.05
C LEU A 63 8.81 -9.46 3.51
N PRO A 64 8.90 -10.75 3.88
CA PRO A 64 9.19 -11.12 5.26
C PRO A 64 10.50 -10.52 5.80
N ALA A 65 11.52 -10.36 4.95
CA ALA A 65 12.78 -9.75 5.34
C ALA A 65 12.67 -8.23 5.60
N LEU A 66 11.67 -7.57 5.01
CA LEU A 66 11.43 -6.13 5.16
C LEU A 66 10.47 -5.80 6.31
N ARG A 67 9.67 -6.79 6.74
CA ARG A 67 8.62 -6.65 7.76
C ARG A 67 9.05 -5.91 9.05
N PRO A 68 10.26 -6.07 9.59
CA PRO A 68 10.66 -5.34 10.77
C PRO A 68 10.72 -3.81 10.60
N ARG A 69 10.68 -3.32 9.35
CA ARG A 69 10.81 -1.89 9.00
C ARG A 69 9.68 -1.37 8.14
N LEU A 70 8.79 -2.25 7.65
CA LEU A 70 7.81 -1.92 6.63
C LEU A 70 6.46 -2.56 6.98
N SER A 71 5.44 -1.74 7.17
CA SER A 71 4.05 -2.19 7.23
C SER A 71 3.56 -2.59 5.84
N LEU A 72 2.81 -3.69 5.78
CA LEU A 72 2.35 -4.28 4.53
C LEU A 72 0.83 -4.16 4.39
N GLY A 73 0.38 -3.35 3.44
CA GLY A 73 -1.02 -3.16 3.11
C GLY A 73 -1.46 -3.90 1.84
N LEU A 74 -2.74 -4.06 1.66
CA LEU A 74 -3.34 -4.53 0.42
C LEU A 74 -3.65 -3.35 -0.49
N HIS A 75 -3.11 -3.34 -1.71
CA HIS A 75 -3.52 -2.44 -2.78
C HIS A 75 -4.74 -3.01 -3.50
N PHE A 76 -5.94 -2.53 -3.13
CA PHE A 76 -7.17 -3.03 -3.73
C PHE A 76 -7.31 -2.55 -5.18
N ASN A 77 -7.16 -3.46 -6.11
CA ASN A 77 -7.15 -3.19 -7.54
C ASN A 77 -8.46 -3.62 -8.23
N LEU A 78 -9.06 -2.71 -8.99
CA LEU A 78 -10.26 -2.95 -9.80
C LEU A 78 -10.04 -2.71 -11.30
N THR A 79 -8.96 -2.06 -11.66
CA THR A 79 -8.78 -1.48 -13.01
C THR A 79 -7.72 -2.18 -13.83
N GLU A 80 -6.73 -2.79 -13.19
CA GLU A 80 -5.64 -3.44 -13.89
C GLU A 80 -5.89 -4.95 -14.00
N GLY A 81 -6.12 -5.42 -15.23
CA GLY A 81 -6.39 -6.81 -15.53
C GLY A 81 -5.13 -7.64 -15.61
N HIS A 82 -4.55 -7.99 -14.49
CA HIS A 82 -3.52 -9.00 -14.45
C HIS A 82 -4.15 -10.39 -14.26
N GLY A 83 -4.68 -10.95 -15.35
CA GLY A 83 -4.91 -12.40 -15.50
C GLY A 83 -6.11 -13.03 -14.81
N LEU A 84 -6.81 -12.39 -13.88
CA LEU A 84 -7.91 -12.99 -13.13
C LEU A 84 -9.30 -12.39 -13.43
N GLN A 85 -9.36 -11.25 -14.12
CA GLN A 85 -10.59 -10.61 -14.60
C GLN A 85 -10.30 -9.82 -15.88
N PRO A 86 -11.25 -9.69 -16.82
CA PRO A 86 -11.08 -8.75 -17.92
C PRO A 86 -10.92 -7.35 -17.31
N ALA A 87 -9.80 -6.70 -17.63
CA ALA A 87 -9.53 -5.35 -17.21
C ALA A 87 -10.68 -4.43 -17.62
N ALA A 88 -11.48 -4.02 -16.65
CA ALA A 88 -12.34 -2.88 -16.87
C ALA A 88 -11.44 -1.66 -16.78
N GLY A 89 -11.10 -1.02 -17.88
CA GLY A 89 -10.35 0.25 -17.83
C GLY A 89 -11.04 1.22 -16.87
N ILE A 90 -10.28 2.13 -16.26
CA ILE A 90 -10.75 3.06 -15.23
C ILE A 90 -12.07 3.77 -15.62
N GLY A 91 -12.25 4.13 -16.90
CA GLY A 91 -13.46 4.75 -17.41
C GLY A 91 -14.70 3.85 -17.27
N ALA A 92 -14.57 2.56 -17.49
CA ALA A 92 -15.65 1.60 -17.30
C ALA A 92 -16.00 1.40 -15.82
N VAL A 93 -15.02 1.38 -14.94
CA VAL A 93 -15.24 1.33 -13.48
C VAL A 93 -15.99 2.57 -13.01
N ILE A 94 -15.56 3.75 -13.45
CA ILE A 94 -16.22 5.02 -13.13
C ILE A 94 -17.66 5.02 -13.65
N ALA A 95 -17.89 4.67 -14.91
CA ALA A 95 -19.24 4.63 -15.49
C ALA A 95 -20.16 3.66 -14.72
N ARG A 96 -19.67 2.49 -14.34
CA ARG A 96 -20.43 1.51 -13.54
C ARG A 96 -20.69 2.02 -12.12
N ALA A 97 -19.76 2.77 -11.52
CA ALA A 97 -19.94 3.39 -10.21
C ALA A 97 -21.11 4.40 -10.26
N TYR A 98 -21.10 5.31 -11.22
CA TYR A 98 -22.18 6.29 -11.42
C TYR A 98 -23.53 5.64 -11.75
N ALA A 99 -23.53 4.54 -12.48
CA ALA A 99 -24.74 3.78 -12.79
C ALA A 99 -25.27 2.92 -11.63
N GLY A 100 -24.61 2.92 -10.48
CA GLY A 100 -24.94 2.03 -9.35
C GLY A 100 -24.70 0.54 -9.65
N ALA A 101 -23.97 0.24 -10.73
CA ALA A 101 -23.73 -1.11 -11.23
C ALA A 101 -22.47 -1.79 -10.63
N LEU A 102 -21.77 -1.12 -9.73
CA LEU A 102 -20.78 -1.76 -8.87
C LEU A 102 -21.51 -2.42 -7.69
N GLY A 103 -22.12 -3.57 -7.95
CA GLY A 103 -22.88 -4.30 -6.95
C GLY A 103 -22.03 -4.70 -5.75
N GLY A 104 -22.54 -4.49 -4.53
CA GLY A 104 -21.82 -4.76 -3.29
C GLY A 104 -21.32 -6.20 -3.15
N ALA A 105 -22.00 -7.19 -3.76
CA ALA A 105 -21.55 -8.58 -3.78
C ALA A 105 -20.28 -8.75 -4.61
N ALA A 106 -20.26 -8.26 -5.86
CA ALA A 106 -19.11 -8.35 -6.75
C ALA A 106 -17.88 -7.63 -6.17
N MET A 107 -18.11 -6.48 -5.51
CA MET A 107 -17.05 -5.73 -4.83
C MET A 107 -16.47 -6.52 -3.64
N ARG A 108 -17.33 -7.11 -2.80
CA ARG A 108 -16.88 -7.95 -1.69
C ARG A 108 -16.12 -9.18 -2.17
N ASP A 109 -16.57 -9.80 -3.27
CA ASP A 109 -15.88 -10.97 -3.83
C ASP A 109 -14.51 -10.59 -4.41
N ALA A 110 -14.40 -9.44 -5.06
CA ALA A 110 -13.12 -8.92 -5.55
C ALA A 110 -12.16 -8.63 -4.39
N TRP A 111 -12.67 -7.99 -3.33
CA TRP A 111 -11.91 -7.73 -2.11
C TRP A 111 -11.41 -9.03 -1.47
N ARG A 112 -12.30 -9.99 -1.24
CA ARG A 112 -11.95 -11.28 -0.62
C ARG A 112 -10.87 -12.01 -1.41
N ARG A 113 -11.03 -12.14 -2.72
CA ARG A 113 -10.00 -12.80 -3.54
C ARG A 113 -8.63 -12.15 -3.43
N GLN A 114 -8.58 -10.83 -3.35
CA GLN A 114 -7.30 -10.12 -3.22
C GLN A 114 -6.73 -10.26 -1.81
N LEU A 115 -7.59 -10.23 -0.79
CA LEU A 115 -7.19 -10.48 0.59
C LEU A 115 -6.68 -11.91 0.79
N ASP A 116 -7.44 -12.90 0.31
CA ASP A 116 -7.04 -14.31 0.39
C ASP A 116 -5.67 -14.53 -0.30
N ALA A 117 -5.45 -13.90 -1.47
CA ALA A 117 -4.17 -14.00 -2.17
C ALA A 117 -3.00 -13.35 -1.39
N PHE A 118 -3.29 -12.30 -0.61
CA PHE A 118 -2.30 -11.67 0.29
C PHE A 118 -1.98 -12.61 1.46
N GLU A 119 -3.00 -13.11 2.14
CA GLU A 119 -2.87 -13.99 3.30
C GLU A 119 -2.23 -15.33 2.94
N ASP A 120 -2.61 -15.92 1.80
CA ASP A 120 -2.01 -17.16 1.29
C ASP A 120 -0.50 -17.03 1.00
N ALA A 121 -0.08 -15.85 0.53
CA ALA A 121 1.33 -15.64 0.18
C ALA A 121 2.21 -15.28 1.38
N LEU A 122 1.66 -14.58 2.38
CA LEU A 122 2.42 -14.01 3.50
C LEU A 122 2.14 -14.72 4.83
N GLY A 123 1.07 -15.51 4.93
CA GLY A 123 0.64 -16.16 6.17
C GLY A 123 0.14 -15.20 7.24
N MET A 124 -0.29 -13.98 6.84
CA MET A 124 -0.76 -12.93 7.74
C MET A 124 -1.73 -12.00 7.04
N ALA A 125 -2.59 -11.34 7.81
CA ALA A 125 -3.44 -10.25 7.32
C ALA A 125 -2.62 -8.98 7.03
N PRO A 126 -3.11 -8.09 6.14
CA PRO A 126 -2.56 -6.74 5.99
C PRO A 126 -2.61 -5.95 7.31
N ASP A 127 -1.67 -4.99 7.46
CA ASP A 127 -1.58 -4.09 8.62
C ASP A 127 -2.69 -3.03 8.64
#